data_867599028644fe43a67c68770a3fc1eb
#
_entry.id   867599028644fe43a67c68770a3fc1eb
#
_cell.length_a   1.000
_cell.length_b   1.000
_cell.length_c   1.000
_cell.angle_alpha   90.00
_cell.angle_beta   90.00
_cell.angle_gamma   90.00
#
_symmetry.space_group_name_H-M   'P 1'
#
loop_
_entity.id
_entity.type
_entity.pdbx_description
1 polymer ?
#
loop_
_entity_poly.entity_id
_entity_poly.type
_entity_poly.pdbx_seq_one_letter_code
_entity_poly.pdbx_strand_id
1 'polypeptide(L)'
;RQRQMCIRDRDVLNEERKDIYELLDMGYGGCHLMMAVPEAKVLPEITDYAHMRVATKYPKCAADFFDKLGMQMEIIKLNGSIELGPIVGLSEMIVDIVQTGRTLRENHLKEVATVFPSTARLIANKVSFKMQYDRIRKLVEDLKVVLKEEKPE
;
A
#
# COMPACT_ATOMS: atom_id res chain seq x y z
N ARG A 1 -23.38 -3.82 10.98
CA ARG A 1 -23.85 -4.00 9.58
C ARG A 1 -22.63 -4.17 8.68
N GLN A 2 -22.42 -5.35 8.11
CA GLN A 2 -21.39 -5.54 7.10
C GLN A 2 -21.76 -4.70 5.85
N ARG A 3 -20.82 -3.86 5.40
CA ARG A 3 -21.00 -3.08 4.17
C ARG A 3 -21.00 -4.03 2.97
N GLN A 4 -21.98 -3.86 2.08
CA GLN A 4 -22.11 -4.68 0.88
C GLN A 4 -21.03 -4.35 -0.15
N MET A 5 -20.72 -3.05 -0.31
CA MET A 5 -19.70 -2.51 -1.19
C MET A 5 -18.96 -1.35 -0.51
N CYS A 6 -17.72 -1.10 -0.92
CA CYS A 6 -16.89 -0.03 -0.38
C CYS A 6 -15.80 0.35 -1.39
N ILE A 7 -15.26 1.56 -1.27
CA ILE A 7 -14.02 1.95 -1.93
C ILE A 7 -12.90 1.90 -0.88
N ARG A 8 -11.79 1.25 -1.21
CA ARG A 8 -10.61 1.09 -0.36
C ARG A 8 -9.34 1.15 -1.19
N ASP A 9 -8.28 1.66 -0.60
CA ASP A 9 -6.97 1.66 -1.23
C ASP A 9 -6.39 0.24 -1.24
N ARG A 10 -5.65 -0.08 -2.28
CA ARG A 10 -5.13 -1.43 -2.53
C ARG A 10 -4.14 -1.90 -1.48
N ASP A 11 -3.36 -0.98 -0.88
CA ASP A 11 -2.46 -1.28 0.23
C ASP A 11 -3.20 -1.86 1.44
N VAL A 12 -4.36 -1.25 1.81
CA VAL A 12 -5.22 -1.76 2.89
C VAL A 12 -5.75 -3.16 2.56
N LEU A 13 -6.14 -3.40 1.30
CA LEU A 13 -6.66 -4.70 0.86
C LEU A 13 -5.58 -5.79 0.95
N ASN A 14 -4.38 -5.47 0.52
CA ASN A 14 -3.23 -6.39 0.56
C ASN A 14 -2.84 -6.70 2.00
N GLU A 15 -2.82 -5.69 2.88
CA GLU A 15 -2.46 -5.88 4.30
C GLU A 15 -3.52 -6.66 5.07
N GLU A 16 -4.80 -6.32 4.90
CA GLU A 16 -5.89 -6.96 5.64
C GLU A 16 -6.23 -8.37 5.10
N ARG A 17 -5.92 -8.67 3.84
CA ARG A 17 -6.18 -9.95 3.15
C ARG A 17 -7.61 -10.46 3.35
N LYS A 18 -8.56 -9.55 3.32
CA LYS A 18 -9.99 -9.88 3.51
C LYS A 18 -10.52 -10.69 2.33
N ASP A 19 -11.48 -11.56 2.64
CA ASP A 19 -12.19 -12.37 1.63
C ASP A 19 -13.26 -11.54 0.89
N ILE A 20 -12.79 -10.75 -0.08
CA ILE A 20 -13.57 -9.79 -0.86
C ILE A 20 -13.29 -9.97 -2.36
N TYR A 21 -14.15 -9.40 -3.19
CA TYR A 21 -13.88 -9.21 -4.62
C TYR A 21 -13.43 -7.77 -4.89
N GLU A 22 -12.29 -7.60 -5.55
CA GLU A 22 -11.92 -6.34 -6.21
C GLU A 22 -12.67 -6.27 -7.54
N LEU A 23 -13.55 -5.28 -7.70
CA LEU A 23 -14.42 -5.18 -8.87
C LEU A 23 -13.88 -4.23 -9.93
N LEU A 24 -13.26 -3.13 -9.50
CA LEU A 24 -12.80 -2.08 -10.39
C LEU A 24 -11.66 -1.28 -9.76
N ASP A 25 -10.64 -0.96 -10.58
CA ASP A 25 -9.66 0.08 -10.29
C ASP A 25 -10.29 1.43 -10.63
N MET A 26 -10.40 2.30 -9.62
CA MET A 26 -11.04 3.60 -9.79
C MET A 26 -10.11 4.61 -10.49
N GLY A 27 -8.81 4.30 -10.61
CA GLY A 27 -7.82 5.11 -11.32
C GLY A 27 -7.42 6.42 -10.63
N TYR A 28 -7.90 6.68 -9.40
CA TYR A 28 -7.54 7.84 -8.59
C TYR A 28 -6.93 7.43 -7.24
N GLY A 29 -6.48 8.42 -6.47
CA GLY A 29 -5.83 8.18 -5.18
C GLY A 29 -4.49 7.48 -5.33
N GLY A 30 -3.79 7.70 -6.46
CA GLY A 30 -2.50 7.08 -6.74
C GLY A 30 -1.47 7.39 -5.67
N CYS A 31 -0.94 6.35 -5.05
CA CYS A 31 0.17 6.39 -4.11
C CYS A 31 1.04 5.14 -4.31
N HIS A 32 2.17 5.10 -3.65
CA HIS A 32 3.09 3.97 -3.70
C HIS A 32 3.43 3.55 -2.28
N LEU A 33 3.44 2.25 -2.01
CA LEU A 33 4.10 1.73 -0.83
C LEU A 33 5.60 1.69 -1.14
N MET A 34 6.39 2.45 -0.38
CA MET A 34 7.82 2.68 -0.61
C MET A 34 8.63 2.23 0.58
N MET A 35 9.82 1.70 0.31
CA MET A 35 10.88 1.53 1.29
C MET A 35 11.72 2.80 1.32
N ALA A 36 11.91 3.38 2.49
CA ALA A 36 12.73 4.56 2.70
C ALA A 36 13.70 4.42 3.87
N VAL A 37 14.84 5.06 3.75
CA VAL A 37 15.92 5.05 4.76
C VAL A 37 16.37 6.48 5.04
N PRO A 38 17.01 6.76 6.19
CA PRO A 38 17.68 8.04 6.41
C PRO A 38 18.71 8.33 5.30
N GLU A 39 18.75 9.56 4.80
CA GLU A 39 19.64 9.97 3.69
C GLU A 39 21.11 9.62 3.96
N ALA A 40 21.55 9.72 5.22
CA ALA A 40 22.91 9.37 5.64
C ALA A 40 23.20 7.85 5.64
N LYS A 41 22.17 7.00 5.48
CA LYS A 41 22.28 5.53 5.54
C LYS A 41 21.89 4.84 4.25
N VAL A 42 21.95 5.54 3.13
CA VAL A 42 21.66 4.94 1.82
C VAL A 42 22.79 4.00 1.43
N LEU A 43 22.45 2.73 1.18
CA LEU A 43 23.38 1.70 0.74
C LEU A 43 23.26 1.46 -0.76
N PRO A 44 24.32 0.92 -1.42
CA PRO A 44 24.34 0.73 -2.88
C PRO A 44 23.27 -0.22 -3.40
N GLU A 45 23.04 -1.31 -2.69
CA GLU A 45 22.09 -2.34 -3.12
C GLU A 45 21.00 -2.58 -2.05
N ILE A 46 19.81 -2.98 -2.51
CA ILE A 46 18.69 -3.28 -1.61
C ILE A 46 18.99 -4.46 -0.69
N THR A 47 19.78 -5.40 -1.12
CA THR A 47 20.18 -6.58 -0.36
C THR A 47 21.10 -6.26 0.82
N ASP A 48 21.79 -5.11 0.78
CA ASP A 48 22.67 -4.66 1.87
C ASP A 48 21.89 -4.30 3.15
N TYR A 49 20.56 -4.12 3.02
CA TYR A 49 19.68 -3.85 4.17
C TYR A 49 19.18 -5.11 4.87
N ALA A 50 19.62 -6.31 4.47
CA ALA A 50 19.20 -7.55 5.11
C ALA A 50 19.46 -7.55 6.63
N HIS A 51 18.57 -8.20 7.39
CA HIS A 51 18.60 -8.30 8.86
C HIS A 51 18.40 -6.99 9.62
N MET A 52 18.06 -5.89 8.95
CA MET A 52 17.72 -4.62 9.58
C MET A 52 16.26 -4.57 10.04
N ARG A 53 15.98 -3.63 10.97
CA ARG A 53 14.63 -3.38 11.49
C ARG A 53 13.86 -2.44 10.56
N VAL A 54 12.61 -2.81 10.26
CA VAL A 54 11.71 -2.08 9.37
C VAL A 54 10.47 -1.66 10.14
N ALA A 55 10.25 -0.36 10.31
CA ALA A 55 8.99 0.15 10.88
C ALA A 55 7.95 0.34 9.78
N THR A 56 6.74 -0.17 10.00
CA THR A 56 5.66 -0.06 9.02
C THR A 56 4.27 -0.20 9.65
N LYS A 57 3.28 0.39 9.01
CA LYS A 57 1.86 0.13 9.26
C LYS A 57 1.36 -1.13 8.53
N TYR A 58 2.13 -1.63 7.55
CA TYR A 58 1.76 -2.70 6.62
C TYR A 58 2.71 -3.90 6.73
N PRO A 59 2.76 -4.59 7.91
CA PRO A 59 3.73 -5.66 8.15
C PRO A 59 3.64 -6.82 7.17
N LYS A 60 2.43 -7.20 6.73
CA LYS A 60 2.28 -8.32 5.76
C LYS A 60 2.76 -7.94 4.37
N CYS A 61 2.44 -6.71 3.93
CA CYS A 61 2.92 -6.21 2.64
C CYS A 61 4.45 -6.08 2.62
N ALA A 62 5.04 -5.61 3.72
CA ALA A 62 6.49 -5.53 3.87
C ALA A 62 7.13 -6.92 3.89
N ALA A 63 6.59 -7.87 4.67
CA ALA A 63 7.08 -9.25 4.69
C ALA A 63 7.06 -9.88 3.30
N ASP A 64 5.92 -9.83 2.59
CA ASP A 64 5.80 -10.39 1.25
C ASP A 64 6.80 -9.77 0.25
N PHE A 65 7.14 -8.49 0.42
CA PHE A 65 8.13 -7.82 -0.42
C PHE A 65 9.54 -8.32 -0.15
N PHE A 66 9.95 -8.35 1.11
CA PHE A 66 11.29 -8.80 1.49
C PHE A 66 11.49 -10.32 1.28
N ASP A 67 10.46 -11.13 1.51
CA ASP A 67 10.49 -12.57 1.24
C ASP A 67 10.74 -12.86 -0.25
N LYS A 68 10.12 -12.10 -1.16
CA LYS A 68 10.36 -12.21 -2.61
C LYS A 68 11.79 -11.86 -3.02
N LEU A 69 12.45 -11.00 -2.25
CA LEU A 69 13.86 -10.63 -2.44
C LEU A 69 14.83 -11.60 -1.72
N GLY A 70 14.30 -12.59 -0.99
CA GLY A 70 15.10 -13.50 -0.16
C GLY A 70 15.72 -12.84 1.05
N MET A 71 15.18 -11.70 1.50
CA MET A 71 15.72 -10.91 2.60
C MET A 71 14.97 -11.20 3.90
N GLN A 72 15.70 -11.52 4.96
CA GLN A 72 15.15 -11.63 6.31
C GLN A 72 15.23 -10.26 7.00
N MET A 73 14.07 -9.76 7.45
CA MET A 73 13.95 -8.46 8.10
C MET A 73 13.23 -8.59 9.43
N GLU A 74 13.59 -7.74 10.39
CA GLU A 74 12.83 -7.59 11.63
C GLU A 74 11.74 -6.52 11.42
N ILE A 75 10.48 -6.95 11.29
CA ILE A 75 9.37 -6.04 10.98
C ILE A 75 8.69 -5.58 12.26
N ILE A 76 8.71 -4.26 12.49
CA ILE A 76 8.10 -3.59 13.65
C ILE A 76 6.82 -2.89 13.19
N LYS A 77 5.69 -3.38 13.70
CA LYS A 77 4.40 -2.76 13.40
C LYS A 77 4.20 -1.49 14.21
N LEU A 78 3.97 -0.39 13.53
CA LEU A 78 3.54 0.89 14.11
C LEU A 78 2.13 1.25 13.60
N ASN A 79 1.39 2.04 14.39
CA ASN A 79 0.03 2.47 14.01
C ASN A 79 -0.04 3.89 13.45
N GLY A 80 1.06 4.62 13.47
CA GLY A 80 1.20 5.98 12.95
C GLY A 80 2.61 6.51 13.18
N SER A 81 2.91 7.68 12.62
CA SER A 81 4.20 8.36 12.74
C SER A 81 5.38 7.43 12.38
N ILE A 82 5.25 6.70 11.30
CA ILE A 82 6.21 5.68 10.86
C ILE A 82 7.58 6.32 10.59
N GLU A 83 7.58 7.54 10.04
CA GLU A 83 8.77 8.35 9.75
C GLU A 83 9.66 8.61 10.98
N LEU A 84 9.07 8.57 12.18
CA LEU A 84 9.83 8.73 13.42
C LEU A 84 10.63 7.48 13.82
N GLY A 85 10.31 6.30 13.30
CA GLY A 85 11.00 5.05 13.63
C GLY A 85 12.52 5.16 13.57
N PRO A 86 13.11 5.59 12.45
CA PRO A 86 14.55 5.79 12.33
C PRO A 86 15.11 6.93 13.21
N ILE A 87 14.32 7.97 13.45
CA ILE A 87 14.73 9.15 14.25
C ILE A 87 14.94 8.77 15.72
N VAL A 88 14.03 7.97 16.27
CA VAL A 88 14.10 7.52 17.67
C VAL A 88 14.94 6.23 17.84
N GLY A 89 15.55 5.72 16.76
CA GLY A 89 16.38 4.52 16.79
C GLY A 89 15.60 3.20 16.94
N LEU A 90 14.29 3.22 16.69
CA LEU A 90 13.45 2.02 16.73
C LEU A 90 13.71 1.10 15.53
N SER A 91 13.98 1.68 14.38
CA SER A 91 14.26 0.95 13.13
C SER A 91 15.34 1.64 12.31
N GLU A 92 15.95 0.93 11.37
CA GLU A 92 16.92 1.48 10.42
C GLU A 92 16.22 2.04 9.19
N MET A 93 15.04 1.52 8.86
CA MET A 93 14.26 1.91 7.68
C MET A 93 12.76 1.89 7.95
N ILE A 94 12.02 2.39 6.98
CA ILE A 94 10.55 2.35 7.00
C ILE A 94 9.99 1.77 5.70
N VAL A 95 8.78 1.22 5.79
CA VAL A 95 7.92 0.94 4.64
C VAL A 95 6.60 1.65 4.88
N ASP A 96 6.31 2.67 4.07
CA ASP A 96 5.11 3.50 4.23
C ASP A 96 4.56 3.98 2.89
N ILE A 97 3.34 4.50 2.93
CA ILE A 97 2.67 5.05 1.75
C ILE A 97 3.22 6.43 1.44
N VAL A 98 3.60 6.61 0.19
CA VAL A 98 4.10 7.87 -0.35
C VAL A 98 3.22 8.32 -1.51
N GLN A 99 2.69 9.53 -1.42
CA GLN A 99 1.96 10.17 -2.51
C GLN A 99 2.83 11.22 -3.21
N THR A 100 3.38 12.16 -2.44
CA THR A 100 4.20 13.27 -2.98
C THR A 100 5.64 13.24 -2.48
N GLY A 101 5.97 12.38 -1.56
CA GLY A 101 7.29 12.30 -0.90
C GLY A 101 7.64 13.48 0.02
N ARG A 102 6.70 14.39 0.26
CA ARG A 102 6.96 15.59 1.08
C ARG A 102 7.34 15.21 2.51
N THR A 103 6.55 14.36 3.16
CA THR A 103 6.80 13.91 4.54
C THR A 103 8.16 13.22 4.68
N LEU A 104 8.55 12.40 3.70
CA LEU A 104 9.87 11.76 3.71
C LEU A 104 10.98 12.79 3.67
N ARG A 105 10.91 13.75 2.75
CA ARG A 105 11.93 14.82 2.63
C ARG A 105 12.02 15.69 3.88
N GLU A 106 10.90 16.05 4.49
CA GLU A 106 10.85 16.83 5.73
C GLU A 106 11.50 16.09 6.91
N ASN A 107 11.54 14.75 6.88
CA ASN A 107 12.17 13.90 7.88
C ASN A 107 13.53 13.32 7.44
N HIS A 108 14.16 13.89 6.38
CA HIS A 108 15.46 13.46 5.84
C HIS A 108 15.51 11.97 5.50
N LEU A 109 14.40 11.45 4.97
CA LEU A 109 14.29 10.08 4.49
C LEU A 109 14.34 10.06 2.96
N LYS A 110 15.06 9.10 2.40
CA LYS A 110 15.19 8.86 0.97
C LYS A 110 14.51 7.56 0.58
N GLU A 111 13.69 7.62 -0.47
CA GLU A 111 13.09 6.45 -1.09
C GLU A 111 14.18 5.61 -1.77
N VAL A 112 14.21 4.31 -1.50
CA VAL A 112 15.20 3.37 -2.05
C VAL A 112 14.57 2.27 -2.90
N ALA A 113 13.32 1.88 -2.64
CA ALA A 113 12.61 0.89 -3.43
C ALA A 113 11.10 1.07 -3.39
N THR A 114 10.43 0.78 -4.50
CA THR A 114 8.96 0.69 -4.57
C THR A 114 8.51 -0.73 -4.21
N VAL A 115 7.68 -0.85 -3.19
CA VAL A 115 7.09 -2.14 -2.79
C VAL A 115 5.96 -2.49 -3.76
N PHE A 116 4.99 -1.61 -3.94
CA PHE A 116 3.98 -1.68 -5.01
C PHE A 116 3.23 -0.34 -5.16
N PRO A 117 2.65 -0.07 -6.35
CA PRO A 117 1.73 1.04 -6.55
C PRO A 117 0.35 0.71 -5.97
N SER A 118 -0.33 1.70 -5.42
CA SER A 118 -1.67 1.59 -4.86
C SER A 118 -2.61 2.64 -5.47
N THR A 119 -3.83 2.21 -5.76
CA THR A 119 -4.93 3.06 -6.23
C THR A 119 -6.21 2.67 -5.51
N ALA A 120 -7.20 3.54 -5.53
CA ALA A 120 -8.52 3.25 -4.97
C ALA A 120 -9.21 2.12 -5.75
N ARG A 121 -9.77 1.15 -5.03
CA ARG A 121 -10.46 -0.03 -5.56
C ARG A 121 -11.90 -0.08 -5.10
N LEU A 122 -12.80 -0.33 -6.03
CA LEU A 122 -14.16 -0.72 -5.69
C LEU A 122 -14.16 -2.20 -5.31
N ILE A 123 -14.65 -2.49 -4.13
CA ILE A 123 -14.68 -3.85 -3.57
C ILE A 123 -16.09 -4.25 -3.17
N ALA A 124 -16.37 -5.54 -3.18
CA ALA A 124 -17.62 -6.10 -2.66
C ALA A 124 -17.36 -7.29 -1.76
N ASN A 125 -18.23 -7.45 -0.77
CA ASN A 125 -18.32 -8.68 0.01
C ASN A 125 -18.76 -9.83 -0.91
N LYS A 126 -18.15 -11.02 -0.77
CA LYS A 126 -18.44 -12.19 -1.63
C LYS A 126 -19.90 -12.63 -1.59
N VAL A 127 -20.53 -12.58 -0.43
CA VAL A 127 -21.95 -12.95 -0.28
C VAL A 127 -22.82 -11.93 -1.02
N SER A 128 -22.61 -10.64 -0.78
CA SER A 128 -23.37 -9.57 -1.44
C SER A 128 -23.20 -9.60 -2.95
N PHE A 129 -21.98 -9.87 -3.45
CA PHE A 129 -21.71 -10.03 -4.86
C PHE A 129 -22.54 -11.15 -5.50
N LYS A 130 -22.59 -12.32 -4.85
CA LYS A 130 -23.40 -13.45 -5.35
C LYS A 130 -24.90 -13.17 -5.31
N MET A 131 -25.39 -12.52 -4.24
CA MET A 131 -26.83 -12.26 -4.07
C MET A 131 -27.34 -11.11 -4.92
N GLN A 132 -26.49 -10.16 -5.30
CA GLN A 132 -26.88 -8.95 -6.06
C GLN A 132 -26.02 -8.78 -7.32
N TYR A 133 -25.67 -9.89 -7.96
CA TYR A 133 -24.74 -9.93 -9.08
C TYR A 133 -25.09 -8.95 -10.20
N ASP A 134 -26.33 -8.98 -10.70
CA ASP A 134 -26.76 -8.15 -11.83
C ASP A 134 -26.71 -6.65 -11.50
N ARG A 135 -27.12 -6.29 -10.28
CA ARG A 135 -27.08 -4.90 -9.81
C ARG A 135 -25.65 -4.39 -9.67
N ILE A 136 -24.76 -5.21 -9.09
CA ILE A 136 -23.36 -4.86 -8.90
C ILE A 136 -22.64 -4.77 -10.24
N ARG A 137 -22.90 -5.72 -11.14
CA ARG A 137 -22.33 -5.71 -12.49
C ARG A 137 -22.72 -4.45 -13.26
N LYS A 138 -24.01 -4.09 -13.27
CA LYS A 138 -24.48 -2.87 -13.92
C LYS A 138 -23.78 -1.62 -13.36
N LEU A 139 -23.67 -1.50 -12.03
CA LEU A 139 -22.96 -0.39 -11.41
C LEU A 139 -21.48 -0.32 -11.83
N VAL A 140 -20.80 -1.46 -11.91
CA VAL A 140 -19.39 -1.52 -12.37
C VAL A 140 -19.28 -1.09 -13.83
N GLU A 141 -20.22 -1.49 -14.70
CA GLU A 141 -20.24 -1.08 -16.11
C GLU A 141 -20.48 0.43 -16.24
N ASP A 142 -21.44 0.98 -15.51
CA ASP A 142 -21.74 2.42 -15.50
C ASP A 142 -20.51 3.23 -15.01
N LEU A 143 -19.86 2.78 -13.93
CA LEU A 143 -18.65 3.43 -13.42
C LEU A 143 -17.47 3.36 -14.41
N LYS A 144 -17.31 2.25 -15.14
CA LYS A 144 -16.26 2.13 -16.17
C LYS A 144 -16.44 3.15 -17.29
N VAL A 145 -17.67 3.46 -17.66
CA VAL A 145 -17.96 4.48 -18.69
C VAL A 145 -17.50 5.85 -18.18
N VAL A 146 -17.93 6.25 -16.98
CA VAL A 146 -17.58 7.54 -16.38
C VAL A 146 -16.07 7.69 -16.21
N LEU A 147 -15.37 6.65 -15.71
CA LEU A 147 -13.92 6.69 -15.51
C LEU A 147 -13.10 6.75 -16.80
N LYS A 148 -13.67 6.32 -17.93
CA LYS A 148 -13.04 6.50 -19.25
C LYS A 148 -13.20 7.91 -19.78
N GLU A 149 -14.33 8.57 -19.48
CA GLU A 149 -14.61 9.96 -19.88
C GLU A 149 -13.77 10.97 -19.09
N GLU A 150 -13.39 10.65 -17.85
CA GLU A 150 -12.53 11.52 -17.01
C GLU A 150 -11.02 11.40 -17.28
N LYS A 151 -10.56 10.47 -18.15
CA LYS A 151 -9.18 10.43 -18.62
C LYS A 151 -9.10 11.06 -20.01
N PRO A 152 -8.81 12.38 -20.13
CA PRO A 152 -8.32 12.91 -21.40
C PRO A 152 -6.95 12.28 -21.69
N GLU A 153 -6.74 11.91 -22.95
CA GLU A 153 -5.47 11.42 -23.50
C GLU A 153 -4.31 12.36 -23.19
#